data_5fe652562e857c879df9be657cc29300
#
_entry.id   5fe652562e857c879df9be657cc29300
#
_cell.length_a   1.000
_cell.length_b   1.000
_cell.length_c   1.000
_cell.angle_alpha   90.00
_cell.angle_beta   90.00
_cell.angle_gamma   90.00
#
_symmetry.space_group_name_H-M   'P 1'
#
loop_
_entity.id
_entity.type
_entity.pdbx_description
1 polymer ?
#
loop_
_entity_poly.entity_id
_entity_poly.type
_entity_poly.pdbx_seq_one_letter_code
_entity_poly.pdbx_strand_id
1 'polypeptide(L)'
;MRRKKGVIGFFVHHRVAANLVMLVMLLGGVLALTRMNIQFFPTFALDVVSVRVVWSGASAEDVEQGITNPLEQRLRSVDGLKKMTSTSAQSVSSITLEFEEGTNPIQALDDVRQQVDEFTNFPAEAEEPQVTRIERYEPVARLLVYGDVDRSELRQMAYRFEDELLQRGIDRVSIRGLPEQQISIDVPVERLETLGLSLEQIAERVAAISRDLPAGMMAQQDATRELRAVEQRRSPQEFENIPVLSGERVQLHLGDVAIIRQEARESQVTLEKDGKPAVELQLQRSENGNSLEAAKVLENWLTDTRPVLPPTVELEVYDETWQLLDDRISLLVKNGLGGLVLVICLLYLFLPGRVALWVAVGIPTAFLAAMAVLWLIGGSINMISLFALIMALGVIVDDAIVVGEDADAHARMGEESIYASEGAAKRMVWPVLASSLTTVAAFMPLLVVGGVIGNILGDIPLV
;
A
#
# COMPACT_ATOMS: atom_id res chain seq x y z
N MET A 1 9.39 25.08 -58.23
CA MET A 1 8.33 25.21 -57.23
C MET A 1 8.89 24.98 -55.82
N ARG A 2 8.93 26.00 -54.96
CA ARG A 2 9.31 25.82 -53.53
C ARG A 2 8.22 24.97 -52.85
N ARG A 3 8.45 23.66 -52.71
CA ARG A 3 7.62 22.81 -51.84
C ARG A 3 7.60 23.42 -50.45
N LYS A 4 6.44 23.79 -49.90
CA LYS A 4 6.27 24.24 -48.53
C LYS A 4 6.80 23.10 -47.64
N LYS A 5 7.95 23.31 -47.00
CA LYS A 5 8.56 22.37 -46.06
C LYS A 5 7.66 22.29 -44.82
N GLY A 6 6.73 21.35 -44.79
CA GLY A 6 6.02 21.01 -43.55
C GLY A 6 6.96 20.34 -42.53
N VAL A 7 6.47 20.08 -41.31
CA VAL A 7 7.24 19.44 -40.24
C VAL A 7 7.95 18.17 -40.71
N ILE A 8 7.25 17.29 -41.46
CA ILE A 8 7.81 16.05 -41.99
C ILE A 8 9.01 16.34 -42.91
N GLY A 9 8.86 17.26 -43.88
CA GLY A 9 9.96 17.64 -44.76
C GLY A 9 11.17 18.25 -44.05
N PHE A 10 10.95 18.97 -42.93
CA PHE A 10 12.02 19.48 -42.11
C PHE A 10 12.84 18.31 -41.53
N PHE A 11 12.22 17.35 -40.86
CA PHE A 11 12.93 16.23 -40.22
C PHE A 11 13.60 15.29 -41.22
N VAL A 12 13.01 15.05 -42.39
CA VAL A 12 13.63 14.21 -43.45
C VAL A 12 14.91 14.85 -43.98
N HIS A 13 14.96 16.18 -44.12
CA HIS A 13 16.14 16.88 -44.68
C HIS A 13 17.17 17.28 -43.61
N HIS A 14 16.78 17.37 -42.32
CA HIS A 14 17.67 17.72 -41.23
C HIS A 14 18.05 16.50 -40.39
N ARG A 15 19.03 15.72 -40.86
CA ARG A 15 19.50 14.48 -40.20
C ARG A 15 19.88 14.69 -38.72
N VAL A 16 20.51 15.82 -38.41
CA VAL A 16 20.90 16.12 -37.01
C VAL A 16 19.67 16.28 -36.11
N ALA A 17 18.65 16.98 -36.58
CA ALA A 17 17.41 17.19 -35.82
C ALA A 17 16.67 15.87 -35.57
N ALA A 18 16.54 15.03 -36.61
CA ALA A 18 15.88 13.72 -36.48
C ALA A 18 16.61 12.80 -35.47
N ASN A 19 17.95 12.70 -35.62
CA ASN A 19 18.75 11.86 -34.72
C ASN A 19 18.76 12.40 -33.28
N LEU A 20 18.73 13.73 -33.10
CA LEU A 20 18.65 14.32 -31.74
C LEU A 20 17.33 14.01 -31.08
N VAL A 21 16.21 14.12 -31.77
CA VAL A 21 14.89 13.75 -31.24
C VAL A 21 14.86 12.27 -30.91
N MET A 22 15.35 11.39 -31.78
CA MET A 22 15.47 9.96 -31.49
C MET A 22 16.31 9.71 -30.25
N LEU A 23 17.45 10.39 -30.09
CA LEU A 23 18.30 10.26 -28.90
C LEU A 23 17.60 10.72 -27.62
N VAL A 24 16.86 11.82 -27.68
CA VAL A 24 16.06 12.32 -26.55
C VAL A 24 14.97 11.33 -26.17
N MET A 25 14.28 10.73 -27.15
CA MET A 25 13.26 9.69 -26.91
C MET A 25 13.88 8.45 -26.23
N LEU A 26 15.03 7.98 -26.74
CA LEU A 26 15.73 6.83 -26.18
C LEU A 26 16.22 7.09 -24.75
N LEU A 27 16.91 8.21 -24.53
CA LEU A 27 17.44 8.56 -23.20
C LEU A 27 16.31 8.87 -22.22
N GLY A 28 15.27 9.58 -22.64
CA GLY A 28 14.09 9.87 -21.85
C GLY A 28 13.35 8.59 -21.44
N GLY A 29 13.20 7.64 -22.36
CA GLY A 29 12.56 6.35 -22.07
C GLY A 29 13.38 5.48 -21.12
N VAL A 30 14.70 5.43 -21.29
CA VAL A 30 15.59 4.71 -20.36
C VAL A 30 15.53 5.35 -18.97
N LEU A 31 15.54 6.69 -18.88
CA LEU A 31 15.39 7.39 -17.62
C LEU A 31 14.02 7.09 -16.96
N ALA A 32 12.95 7.09 -17.76
CA ALA A 32 11.61 6.74 -17.29
C ALA A 32 11.58 5.33 -16.69
N LEU A 33 12.12 4.33 -17.38
CA LEU A 33 12.19 2.95 -16.89
C LEU A 33 12.93 2.81 -15.54
N THR A 34 13.93 3.68 -15.27
CA THR A 34 14.67 3.67 -14.00
C THR A 34 14.01 4.46 -12.88
N ARG A 35 13.01 5.29 -13.21
CA ARG A 35 12.37 6.22 -12.26
C ARG A 35 10.91 5.92 -11.99
N MET A 36 10.27 5.13 -12.86
CA MET A 36 8.87 4.76 -12.69
C MET A 36 8.70 3.76 -11.56
N ASN A 37 7.62 3.94 -10.80
CA ASN A 37 7.21 2.97 -9.79
C ASN A 37 6.72 1.68 -10.44
N ILE A 38 7.15 0.54 -9.87
CA ILE A 38 6.71 -0.79 -10.27
C ILE A 38 5.77 -1.31 -9.21
N GLN A 39 4.53 -1.60 -9.61
CA GLN A 39 3.46 -1.99 -8.70
C GLN A 39 2.54 -3.02 -9.34
N PHE A 40 1.76 -3.74 -8.54
CA PHE A 40 0.87 -4.78 -9.06
C PHE A 40 -0.33 -4.18 -9.79
N PHE A 41 -1.06 -3.29 -9.13
CA PHE A 41 -2.14 -2.49 -9.72
C PHE A 41 -1.75 -1.01 -9.79
N PRO A 42 -2.36 -0.23 -10.71
CA PRO A 42 -2.18 1.21 -10.72
C PRO A 42 -2.64 1.82 -9.40
N THR A 43 -1.99 2.91 -9.03
CA THR A 43 -2.33 3.68 -7.84
C THR A 43 -3.70 4.32 -8.01
N PHE A 44 -4.61 4.07 -7.10
CA PHE A 44 -5.86 4.81 -6.99
C PHE A 44 -6.09 5.18 -5.53
N ALA A 45 -6.29 6.46 -5.27
CA ALA A 45 -6.59 6.92 -3.93
C ALA A 45 -7.94 6.36 -3.48
N LEU A 46 -7.96 5.74 -2.32
CA LEU A 46 -9.20 5.51 -1.59
C LEU A 46 -9.42 6.76 -0.73
N ASP A 47 -10.29 7.63 -1.20
CA ASP A 47 -10.69 8.81 -0.42
C ASP A 47 -11.71 8.38 0.64
N VAL A 48 -11.19 7.66 1.65
CA VAL A 48 -11.99 7.06 2.72
C VAL A 48 -11.46 7.50 4.07
N VAL A 49 -12.35 8.05 4.89
CA VAL A 49 -12.09 8.40 6.28
C VAL A 49 -12.89 7.47 7.19
N SER A 50 -12.25 6.95 8.24
CA SER A 50 -12.88 6.13 9.27
C SER A 50 -12.94 6.89 10.59
N VAL A 51 -14.11 6.89 11.20
CA VAL A 51 -14.34 7.38 12.56
C VAL A 51 -14.65 6.18 13.43
N ARG A 52 -13.85 5.95 14.46
CA ARG A 52 -14.03 4.87 15.42
C ARG A 52 -14.17 5.42 16.81
N VAL A 53 -15.19 4.97 17.54
CA VAL A 53 -15.40 5.31 18.95
C VAL A 53 -15.59 4.03 19.75
N VAL A 54 -14.86 3.89 20.85
CA VAL A 54 -14.96 2.75 21.78
C VAL A 54 -15.76 3.18 23.00
N TRP A 55 -16.77 2.41 23.36
CA TRP A 55 -17.55 2.57 24.59
C TRP A 55 -17.61 1.22 25.32
N SER A 56 -16.62 1.01 26.15
CA SER A 56 -16.42 -0.27 26.84
C SER A 56 -17.64 -0.68 27.68
N GLY A 57 -18.12 -1.90 27.48
CA GLY A 57 -19.26 -2.47 28.20
C GLY A 57 -20.65 -2.13 27.63
N ALA A 58 -20.76 -1.22 26.66
CA ALA A 58 -22.03 -0.87 26.04
C ALA A 58 -22.51 -1.99 25.10
N SER A 59 -23.84 -2.21 25.02
CA SER A 59 -24.44 -3.07 24.02
C SER A 59 -24.36 -2.44 22.61
N ALA A 60 -24.56 -3.23 21.56
CA ALA A 60 -24.59 -2.70 20.18
C ALA A 60 -25.70 -1.67 19.99
N GLU A 61 -26.85 -1.84 20.67
CA GLU A 61 -27.99 -0.91 20.62
C GLU A 61 -27.66 0.43 21.31
N ASP A 62 -26.99 0.38 22.49
CA ASP A 62 -26.55 1.59 23.19
C ASP A 62 -25.53 2.36 22.35
N VAL A 63 -24.56 1.66 21.74
CA VAL A 63 -23.56 2.24 20.83
C VAL A 63 -24.23 2.90 19.62
N GLU A 64 -25.25 2.24 19.04
CA GLU A 64 -26.01 2.78 17.91
C GLU A 64 -26.72 4.07 18.28
N GLN A 65 -27.48 4.04 19.37
CA GLN A 65 -28.30 5.18 19.81
C GLN A 65 -27.48 6.33 20.38
N GLY A 66 -26.46 6.01 21.17
CA GLY A 66 -25.65 7.01 21.88
C GLY A 66 -24.51 7.62 21.10
N ILE A 67 -23.97 6.91 20.08
CA ILE A 67 -22.79 7.33 19.33
C ILE A 67 -23.05 7.36 17.83
N THR A 68 -23.43 6.21 17.24
CA THR A 68 -23.44 6.06 15.78
C THR A 68 -24.45 6.99 15.11
N ASN A 69 -25.72 6.92 15.51
CA ASN A 69 -26.81 7.73 14.93
C ASN A 69 -26.59 9.24 15.07
N PRO A 70 -26.18 9.79 16.23
CA PRO A 70 -25.88 11.21 16.36
C PRO A 70 -24.69 11.66 15.49
N LEU A 71 -23.62 10.85 15.40
CA LEU A 71 -22.47 11.16 14.54
C LEU A 71 -22.83 11.09 13.06
N GLU A 72 -23.61 10.11 12.62
CA GLU A 72 -24.09 10.04 11.24
C GLU A 72 -24.83 11.30 10.81
N GLN A 73 -25.71 11.83 11.67
CA GLN A 73 -26.47 13.02 11.36
C GLN A 73 -25.57 14.23 11.08
N ARG A 74 -24.47 14.35 11.83
CA ARG A 74 -23.49 15.43 11.63
C ARG A 74 -22.63 15.20 10.42
N LEU A 75 -22.10 13.99 10.27
CA LEU A 75 -21.18 13.64 9.20
C LEU A 75 -21.82 13.67 7.81
N ARG A 76 -23.14 13.61 7.72
CA ARG A 76 -23.89 13.80 6.44
C ARG A 76 -23.70 15.18 5.82
N SER A 77 -23.30 16.17 6.60
CA SER A 77 -23.09 17.55 6.12
C SER A 77 -21.69 17.81 5.57
N VAL A 78 -20.80 16.82 5.62
CA VAL A 78 -19.44 16.94 5.09
C VAL A 78 -19.46 16.98 3.56
N ASP A 79 -18.80 17.98 2.99
CA ASP A 79 -18.77 18.20 1.55
C ASP A 79 -18.03 17.06 0.81
N GLY A 80 -18.52 16.71 -0.39
CA GLY A 80 -17.93 15.67 -1.21
C GLY A 80 -18.18 14.24 -0.72
N LEU A 81 -19.07 14.04 0.27
CA LEU A 81 -19.44 12.72 0.76
C LEU A 81 -20.24 11.95 -0.29
N LYS A 82 -19.70 10.83 -0.77
CA LYS A 82 -20.33 9.92 -1.74
C LYS A 82 -21.17 8.85 -1.06
N LYS A 83 -20.61 8.24 -0.01
CA LYS A 83 -21.26 7.14 0.70
C LYS A 83 -20.78 7.10 2.15
N MET A 84 -21.70 6.81 3.05
CA MET A 84 -21.41 6.57 4.46
C MET A 84 -21.92 5.18 4.84
N THR A 85 -21.10 4.41 5.54
CA THR A 85 -21.44 3.08 6.06
C THR A 85 -21.04 3.01 7.51
N SER A 86 -21.97 2.62 8.37
CA SER A 86 -21.74 2.53 9.81
C SER A 86 -21.97 1.12 10.32
N THR A 87 -21.23 0.75 11.33
CA THR A 87 -21.36 -0.51 12.04
C THR A 87 -21.33 -0.25 13.53
N SER A 88 -22.40 -0.64 14.22
CA SER A 88 -22.49 -0.65 15.67
C SER A 88 -22.36 -2.08 16.18
N ALA A 89 -21.30 -2.32 16.93
CA ALA A 89 -21.03 -3.61 17.59
C ALA A 89 -20.95 -3.41 19.10
N GLN A 90 -20.89 -4.50 19.85
CA GLN A 90 -20.69 -4.41 21.29
C GLN A 90 -19.40 -3.62 21.59
N SER A 91 -19.52 -2.58 22.40
CA SER A 91 -18.43 -1.67 22.81
C SER A 91 -17.80 -0.82 21.71
N VAL A 92 -18.24 -0.86 20.43
CA VAL A 92 -17.57 -0.11 19.37
C VAL A 92 -18.52 0.40 18.30
N SER A 93 -18.36 1.68 17.94
CA SER A 93 -18.93 2.31 16.73
C SER A 93 -17.83 2.49 15.68
N SER A 94 -18.11 2.16 14.43
CA SER A 94 -17.22 2.40 13.29
C SER A 94 -18.02 3.00 12.14
N ILE A 95 -17.66 4.22 11.72
CA ILE A 95 -18.29 4.94 10.61
C ILE A 95 -17.24 5.14 9.53
N THR A 96 -17.54 4.68 8.32
CA THR A 96 -16.68 4.80 7.15
C THR A 96 -17.33 5.76 6.15
N LEU A 97 -16.59 6.81 5.77
CA LEU A 97 -17.00 7.83 4.83
C LEU A 97 -16.18 7.69 3.54
N GLU A 98 -16.85 7.42 2.43
CA GLU A 98 -16.27 7.42 1.08
C GLU A 98 -16.57 8.77 0.43
N PHE A 99 -15.55 9.44 -0.11
CA PHE A 99 -15.66 10.73 -0.79
C PHE A 99 -15.70 10.58 -2.31
N GLU A 100 -16.15 11.63 -2.99
CA GLU A 100 -16.13 11.70 -4.45
C GLU A 100 -14.69 11.79 -4.98
N GLU A 101 -14.46 11.25 -6.18
CA GLU A 101 -13.15 11.33 -6.85
C GLU A 101 -12.73 12.78 -7.05
N GLY A 102 -11.47 13.09 -6.69
CA GLY A 102 -10.91 14.44 -6.78
C GLY A 102 -11.16 15.32 -5.55
N THR A 103 -11.83 14.81 -4.52
CA THR A 103 -11.88 15.46 -3.21
C THR A 103 -10.47 15.51 -2.61
N ASN A 104 -10.08 16.64 -2.03
CA ASN A 104 -8.79 16.73 -1.34
C ASN A 104 -8.81 15.87 -0.07
N PRO A 105 -8.00 14.78 0.01
CA PRO A 105 -8.12 13.82 1.11
C PRO A 105 -7.74 14.40 2.48
N ILE A 106 -6.84 15.39 2.50
CA ILE A 106 -6.42 16.06 3.74
C ILE A 106 -7.56 16.95 4.24
N GLN A 107 -8.19 17.71 3.33
CA GLN A 107 -9.32 18.55 3.68
C GLN A 107 -10.51 17.72 4.15
N ALA A 108 -10.83 16.63 3.46
CA ALA A 108 -11.89 15.71 3.88
C ALA A 108 -11.64 15.13 5.29
N LEU A 109 -10.40 14.76 5.61
CA LEU A 109 -10.02 14.30 6.95
C LEU A 109 -10.23 15.41 7.99
N ASP A 110 -9.80 16.64 7.70
CA ASP A 110 -9.92 17.77 8.62
C ASP A 110 -11.39 18.17 8.83
N ASP A 111 -12.20 18.17 7.77
CA ASP A 111 -13.64 18.45 7.85
C ASP A 111 -14.37 17.40 8.70
N VAL A 112 -14.07 16.11 8.50
CA VAL A 112 -14.62 15.02 9.33
C VAL A 112 -14.19 15.18 10.79
N ARG A 113 -12.90 15.46 11.02
CA ARG A 113 -12.36 15.65 12.37
C ARG A 113 -13.04 16.82 13.06
N GLN A 114 -13.22 17.93 12.37
CA GLN A 114 -13.94 19.10 12.90
C GLN A 114 -15.37 18.73 13.31
N GLN A 115 -16.13 18.01 12.46
CA GLN A 115 -17.50 17.60 12.78
C GLN A 115 -17.58 16.65 13.98
N VAL A 116 -16.57 15.78 14.15
CA VAL A 116 -16.47 14.87 15.31
C VAL A 116 -16.11 15.65 16.58
N ASP A 117 -15.15 16.57 16.51
CA ASP A 117 -14.70 17.38 17.66
C ASP A 117 -15.78 18.35 18.16
N GLU A 118 -16.62 18.86 17.26
CA GLU A 118 -17.78 19.68 17.62
C GLU A 118 -18.91 18.87 18.29
N PHE A 119 -18.85 17.54 18.27
CA PHE A 119 -19.84 16.71 18.95
C PHE A 119 -19.46 16.50 20.41
N THR A 120 -20.15 17.18 21.31
CA THR A 120 -19.85 17.18 22.76
C THR A 120 -20.70 16.20 23.59
N ASN A 121 -21.67 15.51 22.96
CA ASN A 121 -22.63 14.67 23.67
C ASN A 121 -22.21 13.18 23.70
N PHE A 122 -20.94 12.90 23.75
CA PHE A 122 -20.48 11.52 23.95
C PHE A 122 -20.82 11.02 25.36
N PRO A 123 -21.18 9.72 25.52
CA PRO A 123 -21.27 9.11 26.83
C PRO A 123 -19.98 9.29 27.63
N ALA A 124 -20.10 9.49 28.96
CA ALA A 124 -18.95 9.80 29.82
C ALA A 124 -17.88 8.68 29.83
N GLU A 125 -18.31 7.45 29.60
CA GLU A 125 -17.45 6.25 29.56
C GLU A 125 -16.92 5.94 28.13
N ALA A 126 -17.30 6.73 27.13
CA ALA A 126 -16.76 6.57 25.78
C ALA A 126 -15.34 7.13 25.70
N GLU A 127 -14.48 6.41 24.99
CA GLU A 127 -13.13 6.86 24.68
C GLU A 127 -13.15 7.99 23.63
N GLU A 128 -12.06 8.75 23.53
CA GLU A 128 -11.91 9.79 22.51
C GLU A 128 -12.05 9.19 21.09
N PRO A 129 -12.84 9.85 20.21
CA PRO A 129 -13.01 9.39 18.84
C PRO A 129 -11.69 9.35 18.08
N GLN A 130 -11.45 8.26 17.37
CA GLN A 130 -10.31 8.13 16.48
C GLN A 130 -10.76 8.40 15.04
N VAL A 131 -10.32 9.53 14.47
CA VAL A 131 -10.57 9.88 13.06
C VAL A 131 -9.30 9.64 12.26
N THR A 132 -9.36 8.67 11.35
CA THR A 132 -8.20 8.25 10.56
C THR A 132 -8.56 8.16 9.08
N ARG A 133 -7.65 8.60 8.21
CA ARG A 133 -7.73 8.29 6.79
C ARG A 133 -7.32 6.83 6.58
N ILE A 134 -8.10 6.11 5.80
CA ILE A 134 -7.74 4.74 5.42
C ILE A 134 -6.69 4.83 4.31
N GLU A 135 -5.46 4.58 4.66
CA GLU A 135 -4.37 4.44 3.70
C GLU A 135 -4.35 3.00 3.16
N ARG A 136 -4.20 2.91 1.84
CA ARG A 136 -4.07 1.62 1.20
C ARG A 136 -2.64 1.15 1.29
N TYR A 137 -2.47 0.00 1.91
CA TYR A 137 -1.22 -0.74 1.90
C TYR A 137 -1.39 -2.00 1.07
N GLU A 138 -0.45 -2.25 0.17
CA GLU A 138 -0.44 -3.46 -0.65
C GLU A 138 0.52 -4.50 -0.06
N PRO A 139 0.10 -5.76 0.02
CA PRO A 139 0.98 -6.82 0.51
C PRO A 139 2.13 -7.05 -0.48
N VAL A 140 3.34 -7.20 0.04
CA VAL A 140 4.54 -7.57 -0.72
C VAL A 140 4.85 -9.04 -0.51
N ALA A 141 4.89 -9.47 0.75
CA ALA A 141 5.12 -10.85 1.15
C ALA A 141 4.63 -11.06 2.59
N ARG A 142 4.52 -12.33 2.98
CA ARG A 142 4.30 -12.74 4.36
C ARG A 142 5.48 -13.55 4.86
N LEU A 143 5.97 -13.19 6.03
CA LEU A 143 7.04 -13.87 6.72
C LEU A 143 6.49 -14.59 7.94
N LEU A 144 6.55 -15.91 7.95
CA LEU A 144 6.20 -16.73 9.09
C LEU A 144 7.47 -17.02 9.91
N VAL A 145 7.40 -16.67 11.18
CA VAL A 145 8.41 -16.99 12.20
C VAL A 145 7.82 -18.05 13.10
N TYR A 146 8.41 -19.24 13.15
CA TYR A 146 7.89 -20.36 13.93
C TYR A 146 9.00 -21.20 14.50
N GLY A 147 8.72 -21.94 15.56
CA GLY A 147 9.73 -22.78 16.16
C GLY A 147 9.34 -23.36 17.50
N ASP A 148 10.23 -24.23 18.02
CA ASP A 148 10.09 -24.80 19.36
C ASP A 148 10.70 -23.85 20.42
N VAL A 149 10.01 -22.74 20.60
CA VAL A 149 10.37 -21.66 21.55
C VAL A 149 9.11 -21.11 22.21
N ASP A 150 9.28 -20.45 23.32
CA ASP A 150 8.14 -19.85 24.02
C ASP A 150 7.54 -18.68 23.23
N ARG A 151 6.23 -18.48 23.37
CA ARG A 151 5.51 -17.38 22.69
C ARG A 151 6.05 -15.99 23.08
N SER A 152 6.60 -15.84 24.26
CA SER A 152 7.24 -14.58 24.69
C SER A 152 8.53 -14.29 23.92
N GLU A 153 9.33 -15.30 23.61
CA GLU A 153 10.54 -15.18 22.78
C GLU A 153 10.17 -14.87 21.33
N LEU A 154 9.15 -15.56 20.78
CA LEU A 154 8.65 -15.27 19.44
C LEU A 154 8.14 -13.83 19.34
N ARG A 155 7.47 -13.33 20.38
CA ARG A 155 7.01 -11.93 20.46
C ARG A 155 8.17 -10.95 20.36
N GLN A 156 9.22 -11.16 21.16
CA GLN A 156 10.40 -10.29 21.17
C GLN A 156 11.11 -10.32 19.80
N MET A 157 11.22 -11.51 19.20
CA MET A 157 11.79 -11.64 17.85
C MET A 157 10.93 -10.94 16.81
N ALA A 158 9.60 -11.10 16.85
CA ALA A 158 8.69 -10.48 15.90
C ALA A 158 8.78 -8.96 15.92
N TYR A 159 8.77 -8.32 17.09
CA TYR A 159 8.95 -6.87 17.21
C TYR A 159 10.33 -6.41 16.77
N ARG A 160 11.38 -7.14 17.10
CA ARG A 160 12.72 -6.83 16.60
C ARG A 160 12.80 -6.92 15.07
N PHE A 161 12.21 -7.95 14.47
CA PHE A 161 12.18 -8.12 13.01
C PHE A 161 11.34 -7.04 12.33
N GLU A 162 10.22 -6.65 12.94
CA GLU A 162 9.42 -5.50 12.50
C GLU A 162 10.27 -4.24 12.45
N ASP A 163 10.95 -3.90 13.56
CA ASP A 163 11.81 -2.72 13.65
C ASP A 163 12.94 -2.75 12.63
N GLU A 164 13.62 -3.90 12.46
CA GLU A 164 14.71 -4.07 11.49
C GLU A 164 14.22 -3.89 10.04
N LEU A 165 13.06 -4.44 9.70
CA LEU A 165 12.47 -4.34 8.36
C LEU A 165 12.00 -2.92 8.06
N LEU A 166 11.36 -2.23 9.02
CA LEU A 166 10.98 -0.82 8.90
C LEU A 166 12.21 0.08 8.71
N GLN A 167 13.28 -0.13 9.48
CA GLN A 167 14.53 0.64 9.36
C GLN A 167 15.23 0.41 8.01
N ARG A 168 15.04 -0.75 7.38
CA ARG A 168 15.59 -1.05 6.05
C ARG A 168 14.75 -0.53 4.90
N GLY A 169 13.57 0.05 5.17
CA GLY A 169 12.73 0.72 4.18
C GLY A 169 11.48 -0.05 3.77
N ILE A 170 11.02 -1.01 4.55
CA ILE A 170 9.66 -1.54 4.42
C ILE A 170 8.70 -0.50 5.00
N ASP A 171 7.66 -0.11 4.26
CA ASP A 171 6.77 0.98 4.67
C ASP A 171 5.89 0.60 5.87
N ARG A 172 5.44 -0.66 5.91
CA ARG A 172 4.60 -1.17 7.00
C ARG A 172 4.79 -2.66 7.20
N VAL A 173 4.87 -3.06 8.45
CA VAL A 173 4.83 -4.45 8.87
C VAL A 173 3.64 -4.63 9.82
N SER A 174 2.79 -5.62 9.57
CA SER A 174 1.66 -5.96 10.45
C SER A 174 1.88 -7.32 11.05
N ILE A 175 1.87 -7.41 12.38
CA ILE A 175 2.08 -8.67 13.10
C ILE A 175 0.74 -9.34 13.35
N ARG A 176 0.65 -10.65 13.08
CA ARG A 176 -0.51 -11.50 13.37
C ARG A 176 -0.11 -12.74 14.16
N GLY A 177 -1.04 -13.25 14.96
CA GLY A 177 -0.78 -14.45 15.77
C GLY A 177 -0.11 -14.19 17.12
N LEU A 178 0.05 -12.90 17.48
CA LEU A 178 0.50 -12.48 18.79
C LEU A 178 -0.68 -11.91 19.57
N PRO A 179 -1.39 -12.69 20.37
CA PRO A 179 -2.44 -12.17 21.23
C PRO A 179 -1.86 -11.17 22.23
N GLU A 180 -2.63 -10.12 22.55
CA GLU A 180 -2.27 -9.20 23.62
C GLU A 180 -2.03 -9.97 24.93
N GLN A 181 -1.12 -9.48 25.73
CA GLN A 181 -0.89 -10.05 27.06
C GLN A 181 -1.81 -9.37 28.07
N GLN A 182 -2.39 -10.18 28.93
CA GLN A 182 -3.15 -9.73 30.09
C GLN A 182 -2.54 -10.27 31.37
N ILE A 183 -2.72 -9.55 32.46
CA ILE A 183 -2.41 -10.04 33.81
C ILE A 183 -3.72 -10.57 34.39
N SER A 184 -3.80 -11.89 34.56
CA SER A 184 -4.91 -12.57 35.18
C SER A 184 -4.68 -12.64 36.69
N ILE A 185 -5.69 -12.27 37.47
CA ILE A 185 -5.67 -12.29 38.92
C ILE A 185 -6.79 -13.25 39.38
N ASP A 186 -6.42 -14.50 39.63
CA ASP A 186 -7.34 -15.55 40.04
C ASP A 186 -7.40 -15.63 41.57
N VAL A 187 -8.55 -15.31 42.14
CA VAL A 187 -8.75 -15.37 43.58
C VAL A 187 -9.61 -16.59 43.94
N PRO A 188 -9.06 -17.60 44.65
CA PRO A 188 -9.85 -18.75 45.11
C PRO A 188 -11.00 -18.34 46.04
N VAL A 189 -12.18 -18.87 45.80
CA VAL A 189 -13.40 -18.52 46.59
C VAL A 189 -13.23 -18.78 48.07
N GLU A 190 -12.52 -19.86 48.47
CA GLU A 190 -12.24 -20.22 49.84
C GLU A 190 -11.42 -19.16 50.57
N ARG A 191 -10.54 -18.45 49.84
CA ARG A 191 -9.75 -17.34 50.42
C ARG A 191 -10.59 -16.08 50.58
N LEU A 192 -11.50 -15.79 49.65
CA LEU A 192 -12.44 -14.68 49.76
C LEU A 192 -13.34 -14.85 51.02
N GLU A 193 -13.90 -16.04 51.19
CA GLU A 193 -14.74 -16.36 52.37
C GLU A 193 -13.97 -16.28 53.68
N THR A 194 -12.73 -16.80 53.73
CA THR A 194 -11.90 -16.80 54.94
C THR A 194 -11.50 -15.38 55.36
N LEU A 195 -11.29 -14.47 54.40
CA LEU A 195 -10.87 -13.10 54.65
C LEU A 195 -12.06 -12.12 54.73
N GLY A 196 -13.26 -12.55 54.44
CA GLY A 196 -14.46 -11.72 54.43
C GLY A 196 -14.38 -10.60 53.35
N LEU A 197 -13.67 -10.84 52.24
CA LEU A 197 -13.49 -9.90 51.15
C LEU A 197 -14.36 -10.28 49.96
N SER A 198 -14.91 -9.28 49.27
CA SER A 198 -15.54 -9.48 47.98
C SER A 198 -14.52 -9.30 46.86
N LEU A 199 -14.77 -9.95 45.71
CA LEU A 199 -13.95 -9.77 44.49
C LEU A 199 -13.95 -8.31 44.03
N GLU A 200 -15.09 -7.62 44.17
CA GLU A 200 -15.27 -6.22 43.89
C GLU A 200 -14.33 -5.32 44.69
N GLN A 201 -14.20 -5.58 45.99
CA GLN A 201 -13.27 -4.84 46.88
C GLN A 201 -11.80 -5.02 46.47
N ILE A 202 -11.43 -6.22 46.00
CA ILE A 202 -10.08 -6.48 45.49
C ILE A 202 -9.88 -5.72 44.16
N ALA A 203 -10.87 -5.78 43.22
CA ALA A 203 -10.83 -5.08 41.95
C ALA A 203 -10.72 -3.56 42.12
N GLU A 204 -11.50 -2.96 43.05
CA GLU A 204 -11.41 -1.54 43.37
C GLU A 204 -10.02 -1.13 43.88
N ARG A 205 -9.39 -1.95 44.71
CA ARG A 205 -8.05 -1.67 45.20
C ARG A 205 -6.98 -1.77 44.14
N VAL A 206 -7.06 -2.80 43.30
CA VAL A 206 -6.19 -2.94 42.14
C VAL A 206 -6.35 -1.75 41.20
N ALA A 207 -7.59 -1.35 40.91
CA ALA A 207 -7.89 -0.20 40.06
C ALA A 207 -7.39 1.13 40.66
N ALA A 208 -7.52 1.33 41.96
CA ALA A 208 -7.06 2.54 42.67
C ALA A 208 -5.54 2.72 42.62
N ILE A 209 -4.77 1.62 42.61
CA ILE A 209 -3.30 1.64 42.60
C ILE A 209 -2.72 1.58 41.19
N SER A 210 -3.53 1.11 40.22
CA SER A 210 -3.11 1.00 38.79
C SER A 210 -3.45 2.22 37.95
N ARG A 211 -4.06 3.27 38.52
CA ARG A 211 -4.37 4.51 37.84
C ARG A 211 -3.20 5.49 37.91
N ASP A 212 -2.85 6.05 36.75
CA ASP A 212 -1.98 7.23 36.64
C ASP A 212 -2.73 8.43 37.24
N LEU A 213 -2.40 8.85 38.45
CA LEU A 213 -2.97 10.06 39.01
C LEU A 213 -2.00 11.22 38.75
N PRO A 214 -2.44 12.28 38.04
CA PRO A 214 -1.66 13.51 38.00
C PRO A 214 -1.58 14.10 39.39
N ALA A 215 -0.39 14.07 40.00
CA ALA A 215 -0.16 14.50 41.37
C ALA A 215 -0.07 16.03 41.55
N GLY A 216 -0.39 16.83 40.53
CA GLY A 216 -0.39 18.28 40.56
C GLY A 216 0.93 18.93 40.15
N MET A 217 0.95 20.26 40.12
CA MET A 217 2.13 21.07 39.79
C MET A 217 2.80 21.60 41.05
N MET A 218 4.08 21.35 41.24
CA MET A 218 4.90 22.08 42.21
C MET A 218 5.55 23.29 41.54
N ALA A 219 5.16 24.48 41.95
CA ALA A 219 5.80 25.71 41.56
C ALA A 219 6.96 26.02 42.55
N GLN A 220 8.18 25.92 42.10
CA GLN A 220 9.37 26.41 42.80
C GLN A 220 9.99 27.52 41.92
N GLN A 221 10.41 28.60 42.52
CA GLN A 221 10.69 29.94 42.01
C GLN A 221 11.24 30.14 40.56
N ASP A 222 11.63 29.08 39.83
CA ASP A 222 12.12 29.23 38.44
C ASP A 222 11.81 28.04 37.50
N ALA A 223 11.07 27.01 37.92
CA ALA A 223 10.65 25.92 37.06
C ALA A 223 9.37 25.24 37.57
N THR A 224 8.36 25.19 36.75
CA THR A 224 7.18 24.37 36.99
C THR A 224 7.52 22.92 36.65
N ARG A 225 7.58 22.04 37.66
CA ARG A 225 7.71 20.59 37.43
C ARG A 225 6.37 19.93 37.69
N GLU A 226 5.91 19.22 36.66
CA GLU A 226 4.77 18.31 36.76
C GLU A 226 5.18 17.09 37.61
N LEU A 227 4.53 16.89 38.74
CA LEU A 227 4.65 15.66 39.51
C LEU A 227 3.69 14.64 38.91
N ARG A 228 4.22 13.63 38.24
CA ARG A 228 3.49 12.47 37.79
C ARG A 228 3.84 11.28 38.70
N ALA A 229 2.86 10.77 39.41
CA ALA A 229 3.00 9.47 40.06
C ALA A 229 2.82 8.39 38.99
N VAL A 230 3.92 7.94 38.36
CA VAL A 230 3.91 6.83 37.39
C VAL A 230 3.93 5.54 38.22
N GLU A 231 2.78 5.08 38.65
CA GLU A 231 2.62 3.79 39.36
C GLU A 231 1.88 2.74 38.48
N GLN A 232 1.97 2.84 37.14
CA GLN A 232 1.45 1.76 36.29
C GLN A 232 2.26 0.49 36.50
N ARG A 233 1.66 -0.46 37.20
CA ARG A 233 2.23 -1.78 37.38
C ARG A 233 2.02 -2.61 36.13
N ARG A 234 3.11 -3.19 35.64
CA ARG A 234 3.13 -3.89 34.33
C ARG A 234 3.62 -5.33 34.40
N SER A 235 4.07 -5.78 35.59
CA SER A 235 4.57 -7.13 35.79
C SER A 235 3.77 -7.86 36.86
N PRO A 236 3.62 -9.20 36.80
CA PRO A 236 2.97 -9.99 37.84
C PRO A 236 3.52 -9.71 39.23
N GLN A 237 4.85 -9.57 39.37
CA GLN A 237 5.53 -9.30 40.60
C GLN A 237 5.14 -7.96 41.24
N GLU A 238 4.88 -6.96 40.41
CA GLU A 238 4.40 -5.65 40.89
C GLU A 238 2.97 -5.73 41.42
N PHE A 239 2.12 -6.57 40.78
CA PHE A 239 0.76 -6.84 41.26
C PHE A 239 0.75 -7.68 42.56
N GLU A 240 1.65 -8.65 42.71
CA GLU A 240 1.78 -9.45 43.92
C GLU A 240 1.96 -8.58 45.17
N ASN A 241 2.67 -7.45 45.03
CA ASN A 241 2.99 -6.55 46.14
C ASN A 241 1.88 -5.52 46.46
N ILE A 242 0.71 -5.61 45.86
CA ILE A 242 -0.42 -4.72 46.16
C ILE A 242 -1.00 -5.09 47.56
N PRO A 243 -1.08 -4.15 48.51
CA PRO A 243 -1.68 -4.43 49.82
C PRO A 243 -3.21 -4.55 49.69
N VAL A 244 -3.75 -5.72 50.02
CA VAL A 244 -5.19 -6.02 49.99
C VAL A 244 -5.83 -5.77 51.33
N LEU A 245 -5.14 -6.06 52.44
CA LEU A 245 -5.56 -5.78 53.82
C LEU A 245 -4.43 -5.10 54.58
N SER A 246 -4.71 -3.93 55.13
CA SER A 246 -3.76 -3.23 56.02
C SER A 246 -4.42 -3.05 57.38
N GLY A 247 -3.99 -3.84 58.37
CA GLY A 247 -4.39 -3.73 59.76
C GLY A 247 -3.19 -3.45 60.66
N GLU A 248 -3.42 -3.06 61.92
CA GLU A 248 -2.33 -2.71 62.86
C GLU A 248 -1.30 -3.83 63.13
N ARG A 249 -1.60 -5.09 62.80
CA ARG A 249 -0.72 -6.26 63.03
C ARG A 249 -0.53 -7.18 61.83
N VAL A 250 -1.29 -7.01 60.74
CA VAL A 250 -1.24 -7.89 59.57
C VAL A 250 -1.36 -7.06 58.31
N GLN A 251 -0.39 -7.17 57.43
CA GLN A 251 -0.43 -6.64 56.07
C GLN A 251 -0.47 -7.84 55.13
N LEU A 252 -1.55 -7.98 54.37
CA LEU A 252 -1.71 -9.01 53.33
C LEU A 252 -1.58 -8.38 51.97
N HIS A 253 -0.76 -8.98 51.12
CA HIS A 253 -0.57 -8.57 49.76
C HIS A 253 -1.41 -9.41 48.81
N LEU A 254 -1.62 -8.94 47.59
CA LEU A 254 -2.43 -9.60 46.56
C LEU A 254 -1.86 -11.00 46.23
N GLY A 255 -0.54 -11.15 46.20
CA GLY A 255 0.13 -12.43 45.98
C GLY A 255 -0.14 -13.47 47.08
N ASP A 256 -0.52 -13.05 48.32
CA ASP A 256 -0.89 -13.98 49.38
C ASP A 256 -2.30 -14.54 49.19
N VAL A 257 -3.16 -13.83 48.41
CA VAL A 257 -4.59 -14.11 48.29
C VAL A 257 -4.94 -14.63 46.87
N ALA A 258 -4.24 -14.17 45.87
CA ALA A 258 -4.51 -14.45 44.45
C ALA A 258 -3.35 -15.17 43.79
N ILE A 259 -3.63 -15.88 42.70
CA ILE A 259 -2.66 -16.41 41.78
C ILE A 259 -2.58 -15.41 40.61
N ILE A 260 -1.41 -14.80 40.44
CA ILE A 260 -1.21 -13.77 39.42
C ILE A 260 -0.37 -14.36 38.27
N ARG A 261 -0.90 -14.31 37.07
CA ARG A 261 -0.23 -14.85 35.89
C ARG A 261 -0.27 -13.83 34.75
N GLN A 262 0.78 -13.83 33.94
CA GLN A 262 0.78 -13.17 32.67
C GLN A 262 0.44 -14.21 31.60
N GLU A 263 -0.68 -14.01 30.93
CA GLU A 263 -1.17 -14.95 29.92
C GLU A 263 -1.69 -14.22 28.68
N ALA A 264 -1.86 -14.96 27.60
CA ALA A 264 -2.46 -14.44 26.39
C ALA A 264 -3.93 -14.10 26.62
N ARG A 265 -4.38 -12.94 26.13
CA ARG A 265 -5.78 -12.55 26.20
C ARG A 265 -6.65 -13.57 25.46
N GLU A 266 -7.68 -14.03 26.15
CA GLU A 266 -8.61 -15.00 25.59
C GLU A 266 -9.31 -14.47 24.33
N SER A 267 -9.71 -15.38 23.45
CA SER A 267 -10.44 -15.09 22.20
C SER A 267 -9.66 -14.32 21.13
N GLN A 268 -8.36 -14.18 21.25
CA GLN A 268 -7.51 -13.63 20.20
C GLN A 268 -6.86 -14.73 19.35
N VAL A 269 -6.56 -14.38 18.08
CA VAL A 269 -6.00 -15.32 17.09
C VAL A 269 -4.57 -15.70 17.47
N THR A 270 -4.30 -16.98 17.60
CA THR A 270 -2.97 -17.55 17.70
C THR A 270 -2.65 -18.34 16.42
N LEU A 271 -1.39 -18.33 16.02
CA LEU A 271 -0.93 -19.10 14.88
C LEU A 271 -0.03 -20.24 15.35
N GLU A 272 -0.14 -21.35 14.64
CA GLU A 272 0.72 -22.53 14.83
C GLU A 272 1.05 -23.12 13.45
N LYS A 273 2.28 -23.61 13.31
CA LYS A 273 2.72 -24.39 12.16
C LYS A 273 3.33 -25.71 12.64
N ASP A 274 2.80 -26.82 12.15
CA ASP A 274 3.23 -28.18 12.51
C ASP A 274 3.25 -28.41 14.04
N GLY A 275 2.27 -27.84 14.77
CA GLY A 275 2.16 -27.92 16.22
C GLY A 275 3.14 -27.04 16.99
N LYS A 276 3.92 -26.20 16.31
CA LYS A 276 4.84 -25.21 16.91
C LYS A 276 4.20 -23.82 16.91
N PRO A 277 4.43 -23.00 17.93
CA PRO A 277 3.99 -21.61 17.93
C PRO A 277 4.54 -20.85 16.74
N ALA A 278 3.69 -20.01 16.14
CA ALA A 278 4.05 -19.22 14.97
C ALA A 278 3.56 -17.78 15.07
N VAL A 279 4.27 -16.87 14.40
CA VAL A 279 3.91 -15.46 14.25
C VAL A 279 4.09 -15.08 12.78
N GLU A 280 3.11 -14.38 12.22
CA GLU A 280 3.16 -13.87 10.86
C GLU A 280 3.49 -12.38 10.86
N LEU A 281 4.49 -11.97 10.09
CA LEU A 281 4.76 -10.59 9.75
C LEU A 281 4.32 -10.36 8.31
N GLN A 282 3.30 -9.54 8.12
CA GLN A 282 2.83 -9.16 6.80
C GLN A 282 3.54 -7.88 6.38
N LEU A 283 4.42 -8.00 5.39
CA LEU A 283 5.15 -6.88 4.81
C LEU A 283 4.28 -6.19 3.78
N GLN A 284 4.16 -4.89 3.91
CA GLN A 284 3.29 -4.08 3.08
C GLN A 284 4.05 -2.84 2.60
N ARG A 285 3.71 -2.39 1.39
CA ARG A 285 4.16 -1.11 0.86
C ARG A 285 3.03 -0.09 0.87
N SER A 286 3.38 1.16 0.97
CA SER A 286 2.46 2.28 0.74
C SER A 286 2.13 2.42 -0.75
N GLU A 287 1.15 3.24 -1.04
CA GLU A 287 0.67 3.53 -2.38
C GLU A 287 1.79 3.96 -3.35
N ASN A 288 2.76 4.73 -2.87
CA ASN A 288 3.91 5.22 -3.64
C ASN A 288 5.17 4.34 -3.54
N GLY A 289 5.12 3.24 -2.81
CA GLY A 289 6.23 2.32 -2.63
C GLY A 289 6.48 1.45 -3.88
N ASN A 290 7.67 0.85 -3.96
CA ASN A 290 8.07 -0.06 -5.03
C ASN A 290 8.10 -1.50 -4.51
N SER A 291 7.23 -2.37 -5.07
CA SER A 291 7.13 -3.78 -4.63
C SER A 291 8.41 -4.59 -4.82
N LEU A 292 9.15 -4.35 -5.92
CA LEU A 292 10.40 -5.07 -6.18
C LEU A 292 11.54 -4.58 -5.28
N GLU A 293 11.53 -3.32 -4.89
CA GLU A 293 12.50 -2.75 -3.97
C GLU A 293 12.28 -3.29 -2.55
N ALA A 294 11.03 -3.33 -2.10
CA ALA A 294 10.64 -3.94 -0.84
C ALA A 294 11.00 -5.45 -0.79
N ALA A 295 10.80 -6.18 -1.91
CA ALA A 295 11.21 -7.57 -2.02
C ALA A 295 12.72 -7.75 -1.86
N LYS A 296 13.53 -6.91 -2.50
CA LYS A 296 15.01 -6.93 -2.35
C LYS A 296 15.45 -6.64 -0.91
N VAL A 297 14.77 -5.72 -0.24
CA VAL A 297 15.03 -5.44 1.19
C VAL A 297 14.78 -6.70 2.02
N LEU A 298 13.65 -7.39 1.78
CA LEU A 298 13.33 -8.64 2.47
C LEU A 298 14.37 -9.73 2.20
N GLU A 299 14.74 -9.96 0.94
CA GLU A 299 15.74 -10.98 0.58
C GLU A 299 17.11 -10.72 1.21
N ASN A 300 17.57 -9.48 1.20
CA ASN A 300 18.81 -9.07 1.85
C ASN A 300 18.72 -9.28 3.37
N TRP A 301 17.62 -8.88 3.98
CA TRP A 301 17.38 -9.08 5.41
C TRP A 301 17.37 -10.57 5.79
N LEU A 302 16.71 -11.42 4.99
CA LEU A 302 16.71 -12.87 5.20
C LEU A 302 18.11 -13.47 5.11
N THR A 303 18.92 -13.02 4.16
CA THR A 303 20.30 -13.47 3.97
C THR A 303 21.16 -13.15 5.19
N ASP A 304 20.96 -11.96 5.78
CA ASP A 304 21.68 -11.51 6.98
C ASP A 304 21.17 -12.22 8.25
N THR A 305 19.85 -12.45 8.34
CA THR A 305 19.20 -12.90 9.59
C THR A 305 19.22 -14.42 9.76
N ARG A 306 18.99 -15.20 8.71
CA ARG A 306 18.97 -16.68 8.79
C ARG A 306 20.19 -17.31 9.46
N PRO A 307 21.45 -16.83 9.21
CA PRO A 307 22.64 -17.42 9.85
C PRO A 307 22.77 -17.12 11.36
N VAL A 308 22.05 -16.10 11.85
CA VAL A 308 22.15 -15.61 13.23
C VAL A 308 20.99 -16.11 14.11
N LEU A 309 20.01 -16.76 13.50
CA LEU A 309 18.85 -17.30 14.22
C LEU A 309 19.21 -18.49 15.10
N PRO A 310 18.53 -18.62 16.25
CA PRO A 310 18.58 -19.87 17.01
C PRO A 310 18.14 -21.06 16.14
N PRO A 311 18.78 -22.21 16.24
CA PRO A 311 18.45 -23.40 15.43
C PRO A 311 17.03 -23.94 15.69
N THR A 312 16.38 -23.49 16.75
CA THR A 312 14.99 -23.83 17.11
C THR A 312 13.95 -22.98 16.38
N VAL A 313 14.35 -21.89 15.70
CA VAL A 313 13.46 -20.95 15.00
C VAL A 313 13.69 -21.01 13.51
N GLU A 314 12.63 -21.10 12.78
CA GLU A 314 12.62 -21.13 11.31
C GLU A 314 11.88 -19.92 10.73
N LEU A 315 12.37 -19.44 9.57
CA LEU A 315 11.74 -18.39 8.78
C LEU A 315 11.26 -18.94 7.45
N GLU A 316 9.99 -18.75 7.15
CA GLU A 316 9.39 -19.12 5.88
C GLU A 316 8.70 -17.89 5.25
N VAL A 317 9.03 -17.62 4.00
CA VAL A 317 8.35 -16.56 3.22
C VAL A 317 7.33 -17.22 2.34
N TYR A 318 6.15 -16.63 2.26
CA TYR A 318 5.06 -17.09 1.42
C TYR A 318 4.18 -15.92 0.97
N ASP A 319 3.24 -16.18 0.09
CA ASP A 319 2.35 -15.17 -0.50
C ASP A 319 3.15 -13.98 -1.09
N GLU A 320 4.20 -14.34 -1.83
CA GLU A 320 5.14 -13.41 -2.44
C GLU A 320 4.53 -12.77 -3.71
N THR A 321 3.69 -11.73 -3.52
CA THR A 321 2.99 -11.06 -4.63
C THR A 321 3.95 -10.42 -5.63
N TRP A 322 5.14 -10.04 -5.19
CA TRP A 322 6.19 -9.48 -6.04
C TRP A 322 6.74 -10.50 -7.06
N GLN A 323 6.76 -11.81 -6.74
CA GLN A 323 7.17 -12.84 -7.70
C GLN A 323 6.21 -12.92 -8.88
N LEU A 324 4.91 -12.83 -8.61
CA LEU A 324 3.91 -12.77 -9.69
C LEU A 324 4.14 -11.60 -10.62
N LEU A 325 4.58 -10.47 -10.06
CA LEU A 325 4.89 -9.26 -10.84
C LEU A 325 6.18 -9.45 -11.65
N ASP A 326 7.24 -9.96 -11.04
CA ASP A 326 8.52 -10.22 -11.70
C ASP A 326 8.38 -11.25 -12.83
N ASP A 327 7.66 -12.35 -12.57
CA ASP A 327 7.34 -13.37 -13.58
C ASP A 327 6.58 -12.75 -14.77
N ARG A 328 5.61 -11.87 -14.52
CA ARG A 328 4.85 -11.19 -15.58
C ARG A 328 5.71 -10.23 -16.37
N ILE A 329 6.54 -9.42 -15.70
CA ILE A 329 7.49 -8.51 -16.37
C ILE A 329 8.46 -9.32 -17.22
N SER A 330 9.04 -10.37 -16.66
CA SER A 330 9.98 -11.26 -17.36
C SER A 330 9.35 -11.93 -18.59
N LEU A 331 8.14 -12.45 -18.43
CA LEU A 331 7.37 -13.05 -19.53
C LEU A 331 7.04 -12.02 -20.62
N LEU A 332 6.70 -10.80 -20.24
CA LEU A 332 6.45 -9.69 -21.14
C LEU A 332 7.68 -9.27 -21.93
N VAL A 333 8.81 -9.09 -21.25
CA VAL A 333 10.09 -8.77 -21.89
C VAL A 333 10.49 -9.88 -22.85
N LYS A 334 10.38 -11.13 -22.45
CA LYS A 334 10.69 -12.30 -23.29
C LYS A 334 9.80 -12.39 -24.53
N ASN A 335 8.49 -12.21 -24.36
CA ASN A 335 7.53 -12.25 -25.47
C ASN A 335 7.67 -11.02 -26.36
N GLY A 336 7.87 -9.82 -25.78
CA GLY A 336 8.12 -8.60 -26.52
C GLY A 336 9.38 -8.67 -27.37
N LEU A 337 10.51 -9.16 -26.78
CA LEU A 337 11.74 -9.38 -27.52
C LEU A 337 11.58 -10.48 -28.57
N GLY A 338 10.92 -11.59 -28.25
CA GLY A 338 10.63 -12.66 -29.19
C GLY A 338 9.77 -12.19 -30.37
N GLY A 339 8.71 -11.41 -30.08
CA GLY A 339 7.87 -10.77 -31.09
C GLY A 339 8.65 -9.79 -31.95
N LEU A 340 9.48 -8.95 -31.34
CA LEU A 340 10.34 -8.01 -32.06
C LEU A 340 11.32 -8.73 -33.01
N VAL A 341 11.97 -9.80 -32.56
CA VAL A 341 12.85 -10.63 -33.39
C VAL A 341 12.08 -11.23 -34.56
N LEU A 342 10.89 -11.78 -34.30
CA LEU A 342 10.03 -12.31 -35.38
C LEU A 342 9.68 -11.25 -36.40
N VAL A 343 9.27 -10.06 -35.96
CA VAL A 343 8.95 -8.91 -36.82
C VAL A 343 10.17 -8.49 -37.62
N ILE A 344 11.35 -8.40 -37.00
CA ILE A 344 12.59 -8.05 -37.69
C ILE A 344 12.92 -9.11 -38.78
N CYS A 345 12.77 -10.40 -38.48
CA CYS A 345 12.95 -11.47 -39.44
C CYS A 345 11.98 -11.35 -40.65
N LEU A 346 10.70 -11.07 -40.38
CA LEU A 346 9.71 -10.85 -41.41
C LEU A 346 10.02 -9.60 -42.28
N LEU A 347 10.41 -8.51 -41.62
CA LEU A 347 10.82 -7.27 -42.32
C LEU A 347 12.02 -7.53 -43.24
N TYR A 348 13.01 -8.28 -42.80
CA TYR A 348 14.17 -8.64 -43.64
C TYR A 348 13.79 -9.54 -44.82
N LEU A 349 12.72 -10.33 -44.71
CA LEU A 349 12.24 -11.21 -45.75
C LEU A 349 11.52 -10.42 -46.87
N PHE A 350 10.76 -9.38 -46.49
CA PHE A 350 9.90 -8.66 -47.43
C PHE A 350 10.45 -7.29 -47.83
N LEU A 351 11.30 -6.64 -47.03
CA LEU A 351 11.84 -5.31 -47.24
C LEU A 351 13.36 -5.32 -47.44
N PRO A 352 13.90 -4.36 -48.20
CA PRO A 352 15.36 -4.17 -48.29
C PRO A 352 15.96 -3.96 -46.89
N GLY A 353 17.09 -4.62 -46.60
CA GLY A 353 17.70 -4.64 -45.28
C GLY A 353 17.92 -3.26 -44.65
N ARG A 354 18.14 -2.21 -45.44
CA ARG A 354 18.26 -0.84 -44.91
C ARG A 354 16.95 -0.29 -44.37
N VAL A 355 15.84 -0.54 -45.05
CA VAL A 355 14.50 -0.12 -44.61
C VAL A 355 14.10 -0.92 -43.39
N ALA A 356 14.26 -2.25 -43.43
CA ALA A 356 14.00 -3.15 -42.31
C ALA A 356 14.77 -2.74 -41.03
N LEU A 357 16.05 -2.37 -41.15
CA LEU A 357 16.87 -1.92 -40.02
C LEU A 357 16.31 -0.64 -39.38
N TRP A 358 15.94 0.37 -40.19
CA TRP A 358 15.43 1.62 -39.62
C TRP A 358 14.04 1.49 -39.04
N VAL A 359 13.17 0.65 -39.58
CA VAL A 359 11.89 0.28 -38.99
C VAL A 359 12.13 -0.44 -37.64
N ALA A 360 13.07 -1.40 -37.64
CA ALA A 360 13.43 -2.14 -36.43
C ALA A 360 13.97 -1.24 -35.27
N VAL A 361 14.71 -0.16 -35.62
CA VAL A 361 15.17 0.86 -34.65
C VAL A 361 14.04 1.80 -34.21
N GLY A 362 13.12 2.09 -35.14
CA GLY A 362 11.96 2.95 -34.89
C GLY A 362 11.04 2.40 -33.80
N ILE A 363 10.82 1.07 -33.75
CA ILE A 363 9.92 0.41 -32.81
C ILE A 363 10.36 0.61 -31.36
N PRO A 364 11.59 0.26 -30.94
CA PRO A 364 12.05 0.52 -29.58
C PRO A 364 12.08 2.02 -29.24
N THR A 365 12.37 2.88 -30.23
CA THR A 365 12.39 4.33 -30.04
C THR A 365 11.00 4.85 -29.69
N ALA A 366 9.97 4.44 -30.41
CA ALA A 366 8.58 4.81 -30.14
C ALA A 366 8.12 4.28 -28.80
N PHE A 367 8.45 3.02 -28.47
CA PHE A 367 8.14 2.40 -27.19
C PHE A 367 8.77 3.17 -26.01
N LEU A 368 10.05 3.50 -26.09
CA LEU A 368 10.74 4.26 -25.07
C LEU A 368 10.22 5.70 -24.97
N ALA A 369 9.80 6.30 -26.09
CA ALA A 369 9.13 7.60 -26.07
C ALA A 369 7.78 7.55 -25.34
N ALA A 370 6.98 6.50 -25.56
CA ALA A 370 5.73 6.27 -24.84
C ALA A 370 5.98 6.11 -23.33
N MET A 371 7.02 5.35 -22.92
CA MET A 371 7.41 5.22 -21.53
C MET A 371 7.83 6.57 -20.90
N ALA A 372 8.55 7.40 -21.65
CA ALA A 372 8.94 8.74 -21.19
C ALA A 372 7.70 9.63 -20.98
N VAL A 373 6.72 9.59 -21.87
CA VAL A 373 5.47 10.34 -21.75
C VAL A 373 4.65 9.81 -20.57
N LEU A 374 4.52 8.48 -20.43
CA LEU A 374 3.80 7.85 -19.32
C LEU A 374 4.40 8.29 -17.97
N TRP A 375 5.73 8.32 -17.86
CA TRP A 375 6.41 8.82 -16.67
C TRP A 375 6.12 10.30 -16.38
N LEU A 376 6.13 11.16 -17.40
CA LEU A 376 5.87 12.60 -17.27
C LEU A 376 4.44 12.91 -16.78
N ILE A 377 3.47 12.08 -17.12
CA ILE A 377 2.08 12.21 -16.65
C ILE A 377 1.83 11.51 -15.30
N GLY A 378 2.88 10.95 -14.67
CA GLY A 378 2.78 10.29 -13.36
C GLY A 378 2.31 8.83 -13.42
N GLY A 379 2.34 8.21 -14.60
CA GLY A 379 1.98 6.79 -14.77
C GLY A 379 3.00 5.84 -14.12
N SER A 380 2.58 4.60 -13.91
CA SER A 380 3.38 3.53 -13.29
C SER A 380 3.50 2.31 -14.20
N ILE A 381 4.51 1.48 -13.94
CA ILE A 381 4.63 0.15 -14.53
C ILE A 381 3.81 -0.80 -13.67
N ASN A 382 2.68 -1.25 -14.19
CA ASN A 382 1.78 -2.18 -13.52
C ASN A 382 1.24 -3.22 -14.51
N MET A 383 0.52 -4.22 -14.01
CA MET A 383 -0.02 -5.32 -14.83
C MET A 383 -0.84 -4.80 -16.02
N ILE A 384 -1.60 -3.74 -15.82
CA ILE A 384 -2.53 -3.19 -16.84
C ILE A 384 -1.76 -2.36 -17.86
N SER A 385 -0.84 -1.47 -17.41
CA SER A 385 0.00 -0.68 -18.32
C SER A 385 0.92 -1.57 -19.17
N LEU A 386 1.44 -2.66 -18.59
CA LEU A 386 2.24 -3.64 -19.32
C LEU A 386 1.41 -4.36 -20.40
N PHE A 387 0.18 -4.76 -20.08
CA PHE A 387 -0.73 -5.35 -21.08
C PHE A 387 -1.04 -4.36 -22.22
N ALA A 388 -1.33 -3.10 -21.88
CA ALA A 388 -1.57 -2.04 -22.87
C ALA A 388 -0.33 -1.81 -23.76
N LEU A 389 0.87 -1.79 -23.19
CA LEU A 389 2.12 -1.65 -23.92
C LEU A 389 2.36 -2.77 -24.94
N ILE A 390 1.98 -4.03 -24.61
CA ILE A 390 2.07 -5.14 -25.59
C ILE A 390 1.10 -4.92 -26.74
N MET A 391 -0.14 -4.53 -26.45
CA MET A 391 -1.12 -4.26 -27.51
C MET A 391 -0.65 -3.10 -28.40
N ALA A 392 -0.14 -2.01 -27.79
CA ALA A 392 0.38 -0.85 -28.50
C ALA A 392 1.59 -1.21 -29.39
N LEU A 393 2.43 -2.17 -28.96
CA LEU A 393 3.56 -2.63 -29.76
C LEU A 393 3.10 -3.17 -31.12
N GLY A 394 2.00 -3.94 -31.16
CA GLY A 394 1.44 -4.43 -32.42
C GLY A 394 1.01 -3.29 -33.37
N VAL A 395 0.33 -2.28 -32.83
CA VAL A 395 -0.12 -1.10 -33.62
C VAL A 395 1.07 -0.30 -34.13
N ILE A 396 2.09 -0.05 -33.30
CA ILE A 396 3.31 0.68 -33.71
C ILE A 396 4.05 -0.05 -34.85
N VAL A 397 4.12 -1.38 -34.77
CA VAL A 397 4.78 -2.20 -35.79
C VAL A 397 4.06 -2.09 -37.12
N ASP A 398 2.74 -2.20 -37.15
CA ASP A 398 1.93 -2.12 -38.35
C ASP A 398 2.06 -0.73 -39.02
N ASP A 399 1.99 0.33 -38.26
CA ASP A 399 2.15 1.70 -38.77
C ASP A 399 3.54 1.92 -39.38
N ALA A 400 4.59 1.40 -38.77
CA ALA A 400 5.95 1.50 -39.23
C ALA A 400 6.18 0.68 -40.55
N ILE A 401 5.54 -0.50 -40.65
CA ILE A 401 5.61 -1.36 -41.85
C ILE A 401 4.99 -0.66 -43.04
N VAL A 402 3.76 -0.15 -42.92
CA VAL A 402 3.02 0.51 -44.01
C VAL A 402 3.80 1.70 -44.59
N VAL A 403 4.40 2.54 -43.74
CA VAL A 403 5.23 3.66 -44.19
C VAL A 403 6.51 3.18 -44.86
N GLY A 404 7.13 2.13 -44.36
CA GLY A 404 8.35 1.52 -44.88
C GLY A 404 8.11 0.89 -46.28
N GLU A 405 7.00 0.17 -46.47
CA GLU A 405 6.60 -0.44 -47.71
C GLU A 405 6.31 0.60 -48.79
N ASP A 406 5.58 1.66 -48.46
CA ASP A 406 5.28 2.73 -49.45
C ASP A 406 6.55 3.47 -49.85
N ALA A 407 7.50 3.68 -48.93
CA ALA A 407 8.80 4.28 -49.25
C ALA A 407 9.63 3.37 -50.18
N ASP A 408 9.67 2.07 -49.93
CA ASP A 408 10.38 1.11 -50.77
C ASP A 408 9.75 0.98 -52.18
N ALA A 409 8.43 0.89 -52.24
CA ALA A 409 7.71 0.82 -53.52
C ALA A 409 8.04 2.02 -54.42
N HIS A 410 8.06 3.25 -53.91
CA HIS A 410 8.39 4.44 -54.69
C HIS A 410 9.89 4.53 -55.02
N ALA A 411 10.78 4.08 -54.11
CA ALA A 411 12.20 3.98 -54.45
C ALA A 411 12.47 2.99 -55.59
N ARG A 412 11.75 1.86 -55.64
CA ARG A 412 11.82 0.89 -56.75
C ARG A 412 11.26 1.44 -58.05
N MET A 413 10.32 2.40 -57.99
CA MET A 413 9.84 3.11 -59.21
C MET A 413 10.79 4.18 -59.70
N GLY A 414 11.98 4.35 -59.09
CA GLY A 414 13.03 5.25 -59.51
C GLY A 414 13.04 6.61 -58.82
N GLU A 415 12.21 6.82 -57.78
CA GLU A 415 12.33 8.04 -56.99
C GLU A 415 13.61 8.00 -56.11
N GLU A 416 14.28 9.13 -55.98
CA GLU A 416 15.42 9.27 -55.07
C GLU A 416 14.99 8.94 -53.66
N SER A 417 15.75 8.11 -52.93
CA SER A 417 15.36 7.55 -51.61
C SER A 417 14.88 8.59 -50.59
N ILE A 418 15.44 9.82 -50.63
CA ILE A 418 15.03 10.89 -49.70
C ILE A 418 13.64 11.44 -50.02
N TYR A 419 13.29 11.55 -51.30
CA TYR A 419 11.96 12.02 -51.73
C TYR A 419 10.92 10.90 -51.63
N ALA A 420 11.29 9.65 -51.89
CA ALA A 420 10.45 8.48 -51.69
C ALA A 420 10.01 8.38 -50.23
N SER A 421 10.96 8.54 -49.28
CA SER A 421 10.68 8.53 -47.83
C SER A 421 9.82 9.72 -47.37
N GLU A 422 10.12 10.96 -47.86
CA GLU A 422 9.28 12.13 -47.59
C GLU A 422 7.86 11.96 -48.14
N GLY A 423 7.76 11.42 -49.35
CA GLY A 423 6.49 11.15 -50.01
C GLY A 423 5.66 10.12 -49.25
N ALA A 424 6.27 9.02 -48.86
CA ALA A 424 5.64 7.97 -48.08
C ALA A 424 5.09 8.51 -46.74
N ALA A 425 5.93 9.20 -45.99
CA ALA A 425 5.50 9.79 -44.70
C ALA A 425 4.32 10.79 -44.90
N LYS A 426 4.30 11.57 -45.98
CA LYS A 426 3.20 12.49 -46.27
C LYS A 426 1.92 11.81 -46.75
N ARG A 427 2.03 10.71 -47.49
CA ARG A 427 0.85 9.95 -47.98
C ARG A 427 0.23 9.17 -46.85
N MET A 428 1.08 8.55 -45.98
CA MET A 428 0.63 7.64 -44.93
C MET A 428 0.28 8.34 -43.61
N VAL A 429 0.64 9.63 -43.40
CA VAL A 429 0.32 10.35 -42.18
C VAL A 429 -1.17 10.34 -41.84
N TRP A 430 -2.05 10.57 -42.84
CA TRP A 430 -3.49 10.59 -42.57
C TRP A 430 -4.09 9.20 -42.33
N PRO A 431 -3.79 8.15 -43.13
CA PRO A 431 -4.21 6.79 -42.85
C PRO A 431 -3.73 6.29 -41.48
N VAL A 432 -2.45 6.49 -41.15
CA VAL A 432 -1.87 6.09 -39.84
C VAL A 432 -2.53 6.85 -38.69
N LEU A 433 -2.67 8.18 -38.79
CA LEU A 433 -3.37 8.96 -37.78
C LEU A 433 -4.84 8.53 -37.60
N ALA A 434 -5.52 8.22 -38.69
CA ALA A 434 -6.91 7.74 -38.63
C ALA A 434 -7.00 6.37 -37.94
N SER A 435 -6.09 5.45 -38.25
CA SER A 435 -5.99 4.14 -37.61
C SER A 435 -5.73 4.29 -36.11
N SER A 436 -4.70 5.05 -35.72
CA SER A 436 -4.33 5.28 -34.33
C SER A 436 -5.45 5.99 -33.55
N LEU A 437 -6.10 7.02 -34.14
CA LEU A 437 -7.25 7.70 -33.52
C LEU A 437 -8.45 6.77 -33.36
N THR A 438 -8.68 5.85 -34.28
CA THR A 438 -9.76 4.86 -34.16
C THR A 438 -9.48 3.91 -33.00
N THR A 439 -8.23 3.48 -32.84
CA THR A 439 -7.81 2.63 -31.70
C THR A 439 -7.96 3.36 -30.36
N VAL A 440 -7.50 4.61 -30.29
CA VAL A 440 -7.67 5.46 -29.09
C VAL A 440 -9.16 5.63 -28.78
N ALA A 441 -9.98 5.95 -29.80
CA ALA A 441 -11.43 6.13 -29.61
C ALA A 441 -12.13 4.84 -29.12
N ALA A 442 -11.64 3.66 -29.55
CA ALA A 442 -12.19 2.38 -29.10
C ALA A 442 -11.91 2.11 -27.60
N PHE A 443 -10.79 2.61 -27.07
CA PHE A 443 -10.43 2.48 -25.66
C PHE A 443 -10.90 3.65 -24.77
N MET A 444 -11.24 4.81 -25.36
CA MET A 444 -11.71 5.97 -24.59
C MET A 444 -12.89 5.70 -23.65
N PRO A 445 -13.87 4.82 -23.95
CA PRO A 445 -14.94 4.50 -23.02
C PRO A 445 -14.45 3.98 -21.67
N LEU A 446 -13.25 3.38 -21.60
CA LEU A 446 -12.67 2.91 -20.34
C LEU A 446 -12.32 4.04 -19.37
N LEU A 447 -12.03 5.26 -19.87
CA LEU A 447 -11.81 6.45 -19.04
C LEU A 447 -13.11 6.99 -18.39
N VAL A 448 -14.27 6.63 -18.95
CA VAL A 448 -15.58 7.07 -18.45
C VAL A 448 -16.14 6.09 -17.41
N VAL A 449 -15.52 4.91 -17.27
CA VAL A 449 -15.89 3.94 -16.22
C VAL A 449 -15.45 4.52 -14.89
N GLY A 450 -16.41 4.93 -14.06
CA GLY A 450 -16.11 5.49 -12.73
C GLY A 450 -15.74 4.42 -11.70
N GLY A 451 -15.21 4.87 -10.55
CA GLY A 451 -14.88 4.04 -9.42
C GLY A 451 -13.58 3.26 -9.59
N VAL A 452 -13.31 2.34 -8.66
CA VAL A 452 -12.06 1.56 -8.58
C VAL A 452 -11.72 0.83 -9.90
N ILE A 453 -12.74 0.28 -10.57
CA ILE A 453 -12.55 -0.45 -11.83
C ILE A 453 -12.11 0.51 -12.95
N GLY A 454 -12.69 1.72 -13.01
CA GLY A 454 -12.29 2.74 -13.98
C GLY A 454 -10.86 3.20 -13.79
N ASN A 455 -10.45 3.43 -12.54
CA ASN A 455 -9.08 3.82 -12.21
C ASN A 455 -8.07 2.71 -12.56
N ILE A 456 -8.42 1.44 -12.37
CA ILE A 456 -7.58 0.31 -12.77
C ILE A 456 -7.46 0.22 -14.31
N LEU A 457 -8.58 0.31 -15.02
CA LEU A 457 -8.60 0.15 -16.49
C LEU A 457 -8.16 1.41 -17.24
N GLY A 458 -8.12 2.56 -16.58
CA GLY A 458 -7.75 3.85 -17.16
C GLY A 458 -6.34 3.90 -17.75
N ASP A 459 -5.43 3.04 -17.27
CA ASP A 459 -4.08 2.93 -17.81
C ASP A 459 -4.04 2.39 -19.26
N ILE A 460 -5.06 1.61 -19.69
CA ILE A 460 -5.10 1.06 -21.06
C ILE A 460 -5.19 2.17 -22.11
N PRO A 461 -6.15 3.10 -22.05
CA PRO A 461 -6.22 4.18 -23.05
C PRO A 461 -5.13 5.25 -22.88
N LEU A 462 -4.46 5.34 -21.72
CA LEU A 462 -3.37 6.29 -21.51
C LEU A 462 -2.06 5.84 -22.16
N VAL A 463 -1.80 4.54 -22.22
CA VAL A 463 -0.63 3.93 -22.88
C VAL A 463 -0.81 3.94 -24.39
#